data_4c2e123dd12ace87266b30d2c12f3f1f
#
_entry.id   4c2e123dd12ace87266b30d2c12f3f1f
#
_cell.length_a   1.000
_cell.length_b   1.000
_cell.length_c   1.000
_cell.angle_alpha   90.00
_cell.angle_beta   90.00
_cell.angle_gamma   90.00
#
_symmetry.space_group_name_H-M   'P 1'
#
loop_
_entity.id
_entity.type
_entity.pdbx_description
1 polymer ?
#
loop_
_entity_poly.entity_id
_entity_poly.type
_entity_poly.pdbx_seq_one_letter_code
_entity_poly.pdbx_strand_id
1 'polypeptide(L)' 'MKKKYKLEDLDCANCAAKMEDAIKKIPGVNDASVSFMTQKMSIDAEDANFDEIMKEVAAVCAKVEPDCKILL' A
#
# COMPACT_ATOMS: atom_id res chain seq x y z
N MET A 1 7.10 -4.24 -11.89
CA MET A 1 5.95 -3.43 -12.33
C MET A 1 5.63 -2.40 -11.25
N LYS A 2 5.44 -1.17 -11.63
CA LYS A 2 5.17 -0.08 -10.69
C LYS A 2 3.79 0.51 -10.97
N LYS A 3 2.94 0.59 -9.97
CA LYS A 3 1.61 1.18 -10.08
C LYS A 3 1.33 2.14 -8.94
N LYS A 4 0.50 3.12 -9.22
CA LYS A 4 0.05 4.09 -8.23
C LYS A 4 -1.45 3.92 -8.00
N TYR A 5 -1.86 4.08 -6.75
CA TYR A 5 -3.26 3.96 -6.35
C TYR A 5 -3.65 5.15 -5.50
N LYS A 6 -4.90 5.53 -5.57
CA LYS A 6 -5.46 6.55 -4.68
C LYS A 6 -5.94 5.91 -3.40
N LEU A 7 -5.82 6.64 -2.31
CA LEU A 7 -6.30 6.23 -1.00
C LEU A 7 -7.41 7.15 -0.54
N GLU A 8 -8.28 6.65 0.32
CA GLU A 8 -9.31 7.46 0.97
C GLU A 8 -9.18 7.34 2.48
N ASP A 9 -9.44 8.44 3.17
CA ASP A 9 -9.47 8.51 4.63
C ASP A 9 -8.14 8.17 5.30
N LEU A 10 -7.03 8.41 4.61
CA LEU A 10 -5.71 8.31 5.20
C LEU A 10 -5.26 9.68 5.66
N ASP A 11 -5.41 9.98 6.93
CA ASP A 11 -5.10 11.29 7.49
C ASP A 11 -4.08 11.26 8.63
N CYS A 12 -3.33 10.18 8.75
CA CYS A 12 -2.35 9.99 9.82
C CYS A 12 -0.98 9.65 9.22
N ALA A 13 0.03 10.47 9.50
CA ALA A 13 1.38 10.25 9.01
C ALA A 13 1.99 8.95 9.55
N ASN A 14 1.73 8.64 10.82
CA ASN A 14 2.23 7.40 11.42
C ASN A 14 1.59 6.17 10.79
N CYS A 15 0.30 6.26 10.44
CA CYS A 15 -0.39 5.18 9.77
C CYS A 15 0.20 4.94 8.39
N ALA A 16 0.47 6.01 7.65
CA ALA A 16 1.10 5.91 6.33
C ALA A 16 2.47 5.23 6.42
N ALA A 17 3.28 5.59 7.40
CA ALA A 17 4.60 4.99 7.61
C ALA A 17 4.49 3.51 7.95
N LYS A 18 3.52 3.15 8.79
CA LYS A 18 3.30 1.75 9.14
C LYS A 18 2.83 0.92 7.95
N MET A 19 1.93 1.47 7.15
CA MET A 19 1.46 0.82 5.94
C MET A 19 2.61 0.57 4.97
N GLU A 20 3.43 1.60 4.73
CA GLU A 20 4.58 1.49 3.86
C GLU A 20 5.55 0.40 4.34
N ASP A 21 5.87 0.41 5.62
CA ASP A 21 6.79 -0.55 6.21
C ASP A 21 6.26 -1.98 6.09
N ALA A 22 4.98 -2.16 6.38
CA ALA A 22 4.34 -3.47 6.28
C ALA A 22 4.27 -3.97 4.83
N ILE A 23 3.99 -3.09 3.88
CA ILE A 23 3.95 -3.45 2.46
C ILE A 23 5.33 -3.89 1.98
N LYS A 24 6.38 -3.21 2.41
CA LYS A 24 7.74 -3.56 2.02
C LYS A 24 8.17 -4.94 2.51
N LYS A 25 7.52 -5.46 3.53
CA LYS A 25 7.80 -6.79 4.05
C LYS A 25 7.13 -7.91 3.27
N ILE A 26 6.22 -7.58 2.37
CA ILE A 26 5.52 -8.58 1.57
C ILE A 26 6.49 -9.15 0.52
N PRO A 27 6.62 -10.49 0.42
CA PRO A 27 7.46 -11.09 -0.61
C PRO A 27 6.99 -10.69 -2.01
N GLY A 28 7.94 -10.33 -2.87
CA GLY A 28 7.64 -9.87 -4.22
C GLY A 28 7.53 -8.37 -4.37
N VAL A 29 7.43 -7.62 -3.27
CA VAL A 29 7.44 -6.16 -3.32
C VAL A 29 8.88 -5.67 -3.33
N ASN A 30 9.24 -4.95 -4.39
CA ASN A 30 10.59 -4.36 -4.52
C ASN A 30 10.71 -3.03 -3.79
N ASP A 31 9.65 -2.23 -3.85
CA ASP A 31 9.62 -0.94 -3.19
C ASP A 31 8.16 -0.51 -2.97
N ALA A 32 7.95 0.38 -2.03
CA ALA A 32 6.63 0.92 -1.76
C ALA A 32 6.74 2.30 -1.14
N SER A 33 5.76 3.14 -1.44
CA SER A 33 5.69 4.49 -0.90
C SER A 33 4.23 4.83 -0.63
N VAL A 34 3.95 5.41 0.53
CA VAL A 34 2.60 5.84 0.90
C VAL A 34 2.67 7.29 1.33
N SER A 35 1.84 8.14 0.71
CA SER A 35 1.75 9.54 1.05
C SER A 35 0.36 9.87 1.58
N PHE A 36 0.28 10.32 2.83
CA PHE A 36 -0.97 10.76 3.41
C PHE A 36 -1.38 12.17 2.93
N MET A 37 -0.41 12.98 2.54
CA MET A 37 -0.70 14.33 2.08
C MET A 37 -1.41 14.34 0.72
N THR A 38 -1.01 13.45 -0.17
CA THR A 38 -1.62 13.34 -1.50
C THR A 38 -2.66 12.23 -1.57
N GLN A 39 -2.80 11.44 -0.52
CA GLN A 39 -3.71 10.28 -0.48
C GLN A 39 -3.43 9.31 -1.62
N LYS A 40 -2.14 8.99 -1.80
CA LYS A 40 -1.69 8.10 -2.87
C LYS A 40 -0.65 7.13 -2.35
N MET A 41 -0.59 5.95 -2.97
CA MET A 41 0.49 5.03 -2.72
C MET A 41 1.06 4.51 -4.03
N SER A 42 2.34 4.18 -4.00
CA SER A 42 3.06 3.63 -5.14
C SER A 42 3.64 2.29 -4.73
N ILE A 43 3.47 1.27 -5.57
CA ILE A 43 3.98 -0.06 -5.30
C ILE A 43 4.76 -0.54 -6.50
N ASP A 44 5.98 -1.02 -6.25
CA ASP A 44 6.81 -1.67 -7.24
C ASP A 44 6.97 -3.14 -6.83
N ALA A 45 6.40 -4.03 -7.63
CA ALA A 45 6.38 -5.46 -7.33
C ALA A 45 6.55 -6.29 -8.59
N GLU A 46 6.81 -7.58 -8.42
CA GLU A 46 6.99 -8.50 -9.52
C GLU A 46 5.72 -8.64 -10.36
N ASP A 47 5.87 -8.58 -11.69
CA ASP A 47 4.73 -8.66 -12.60
C ASP A 47 3.97 -9.98 -12.49
N ALA A 48 4.70 -11.07 -12.34
CA ALA A 48 4.12 -12.42 -12.36
C ALA A 48 3.09 -12.64 -11.25
N ASN A 49 3.31 -12.01 -10.08
CA ASN A 49 2.46 -12.19 -8.90
C ASN A 49 1.79 -10.90 -8.47
N PHE A 50 1.71 -9.92 -9.36
CA PHE A 50 1.25 -8.59 -8.97
C PHE A 50 -0.14 -8.62 -8.35
N ASP A 51 -1.08 -9.36 -8.92
CA ASP A 51 -2.44 -9.43 -8.41
C ASP A 51 -2.49 -10.03 -6.99
N GLU A 52 -1.72 -11.09 -6.76
CA GLU A 52 -1.65 -11.71 -5.44
C GLU A 52 -1.00 -10.79 -4.43
N ILE A 53 0.06 -10.10 -4.84
CA ILE A 53 0.74 -9.13 -4.00
C ILE A 53 -0.23 -8.01 -3.61
N MET A 54 -1.03 -7.53 -4.54
CA MET A 54 -2.00 -6.48 -4.26
C MET A 54 -3.08 -6.94 -3.27
N LYS A 55 -3.48 -8.19 -3.31
CA LYS A 55 -4.39 -8.73 -2.31
C LYS A 55 -3.79 -8.68 -0.91
N GLU A 56 -2.52 -9.01 -0.79
CA GLU A 56 -1.82 -8.92 0.48
C GLU A 56 -1.63 -7.49 0.93
N VAL A 57 -1.32 -6.59 0.00
CA VAL A 57 -1.21 -5.16 0.28
C VAL A 57 -2.52 -4.64 0.87
N ALA A 58 -3.64 -4.96 0.24
CA ALA A 58 -4.95 -4.54 0.72
C ALA A 58 -5.24 -5.09 2.13
N ALA A 59 -4.91 -6.36 2.37
CA ALA A 59 -5.11 -6.98 3.67
C ALA A 59 -4.25 -6.32 4.75
N VAL A 60 -3.00 -6.02 4.45
CA VAL A 60 -2.07 -5.36 5.37
C VAL A 60 -2.56 -3.94 5.68
N CYS A 61 -2.97 -3.20 4.67
CA CYS A 61 -3.49 -1.85 4.86
C CYS A 61 -4.74 -1.85 5.74
N ALA A 62 -5.61 -2.82 5.55
CA ALA A 62 -6.81 -2.95 6.38
C ALA A 62 -6.49 -3.27 7.84
N LYS A 63 -5.40 -3.98 8.08
CA LYS A 63 -4.95 -4.26 9.45
C LYS A 63 -4.37 -3.04 10.15
N VAL A 64 -3.59 -2.26 9.42
CA VAL A 64 -2.92 -1.08 9.97
C VAL A 64 -3.91 0.06 10.15
N GLU A 65 -4.76 0.28 9.15
CA GLU A 65 -5.73 1.37 9.15
C GLU A 65 -7.03 0.89 8.51
N PRO A 66 -7.95 0.35 9.33
CA PRO A 66 -9.22 -0.18 8.81
C PRO A 66 -10.08 0.85 8.11
N ASP A 67 -9.95 2.13 8.46
CA ASP A 67 -10.74 3.21 7.86
C ASP A 67 -10.20 3.66 6.52
N CYS A 68 -8.96 3.32 6.19
CA CYS A 68 -8.34 3.70 4.94
C CYS A 68 -8.78 2.75 3.83
N LYS A 69 -9.18 3.31 2.69
CA LYS A 69 -9.58 2.53 1.52
C LYS A 69 -8.58 2.74 0.39
N ILE A 70 -8.30 1.67 -0.32
CA ILE A 70 -7.46 1.71 -1.51
C ILE A 70 -8.38 1.65 -2.73
N LEU A 71 -8.27 2.65 -3.59
CA LEU A 71 -9.05 2.69 -4.83
C LEU A 71 -8.27 1.95 -5.92
N LEU A 72 -8.67 0.73 -6.18
CA LEU A 72 -8.02 -0.14 -7.16
C LEU A 72 -8.53 0.06 -8.57
#